data_631aad6e56687b1279e542bb0f3da0f2
#
_entry.id   631aad6e56687b1279e542bb0f3da0f2
#
_cell.length_a   1.000
_cell.length_b   1.000
_cell.length_c   1.000
_cell.angle_alpha   90.00
_cell.angle_beta   90.00
_cell.angle_gamma   90.00
#
_symmetry.space_group_name_H-M   'P 1'
#
loop_
_entity.id
_entity.type
_entity.pdbx_description
1 polymer ?
#
loop_
_entity_poly.entity_id
_entity_poly.type
_entity_poly.pdbx_seq_one_letter_code
_entity_poly.pdbx_strand_id
1 'polypeptide(L)'
;MEGHSSLTPVASSNMGIRRKARELALQALYQMEMTGDASLASLELFLGHFEGNPKARDFARRLVQGVVNQRKEIDRIIEQCAEHWRLKRMAKVDLTILRMATYELLFCPDIPLNVSLDEAIEIGKRYGSGDSATFINGVLDQVAHASGMK
;
A
#
# COMPACT_ATOMS: atom_id res chain seq x y z
N MET A 1 2.46 18.17 -12.03
CA MET A 1 2.73 17.52 -11.84
C MET A 1 3.68 17.00 -11.66
N GLU A 2 4.00 16.92 -11.43
CA GLU A 2 4.89 16.47 -11.25
C GLU A 2 5.06 15.40 -10.44
N GLY A 3 4.53 15.25 -9.36
CA GLY A 3 4.73 14.13 -8.48
C GLY A 3 4.55 12.79 -9.12
N HIS A 4 3.70 12.71 -10.07
CA HIS A 4 3.44 11.44 -10.69
C HIS A 4 4.59 10.94 -11.55
N SER A 5 5.59 11.76 -11.80
CA SER A 5 6.75 11.28 -12.55
C SER A 5 7.48 10.18 -11.76
N SER A 6 7.30 10.12 -10.45
CA SER A 6 7.90 9.08 -9.65
C SER A 6 7.37 7.68 -9.97
N LEU A 7 6.29 7.62 -10.74
CA LEU A 7 5.73 6.35 -11.17
C LEU A 7 6.33 5.83 -12.46
N THR A 8 7.35 6.48 -12.98
CA THR A 8 8.05 6.01 -14.16
C THR A 8 8.64 4.63 -13.90
N PRO A 9 8.47 3.69 -14.83
CA PRO A 9 9.00 2.34 -14.65
C PRO A 9 10.50 2.34 -14.43
N VAL A 10 10.93 1.55 -13.47
CA VAL A 10 12.35 1.34 -13.22
C VAL A 10 12.76 -0.01 -13.80
N ALA A 11 14.07 -0.22 -13.88
CA ALA A 11 14.60 -1.46 -14.41
C ALA A 11 14.04 -2.65 -13.62
N SER A 12 13.73 -3.71 -14.33
CA SER A 12 13.12 -4.85 -13.76
C SER A 12 14.13 -5.80 -13.16
N SER A 13 14.25 -5.77 -11.85
CA SER A 13 14.74 -6.88 -11.07
C SER A 13 13.53 -7.40 -10.30
N ASN A 14 13.62 -8.57 -9.66
CA ASN A 14 12.49 -9.07 -8.87
C ASN A 14 12.09 -8.07 -7.78
N MET A 15 13.08 -7.44 -7.16
CA MET A 15 12.83 -6.42 -6.15
C MET A 15 12.20 -5.19 -6.77
N GLY A 16 12.70 -4.79 -7.95
CA GLY A 16 12.15 -3.65 -8.67
C GLY A 16 10.73 -3.91 -9.15
N ILE A 17 10.43 -5.14 -9.54
CA ILE A 17 9.08 -5.50 -9.99
C ILE A 17 8.08 -5.35 -8.86
N ARG A 18 8.38 -5.86 -7.68
CA ARG A 18 7.46 -5.75 -6.55
C ARG A 18 7.34 -4.33 -6.01
N ARG A 19 8.44 -3.59 -5.99
CA ARG A 19 8.37 -2.18 -5.60
C ARG A 19 7.51 -1.40 -6.58
N LYS A 20 7.71 -1.62 -7.86
CA LYS A 20 6.90 -1.00 -8.89
C LYS A 20 5.42 -1.34 -8.70
N ALA A 21 5.15 -2.60 -8.43
CA ALA A 21 3.78 -3.05 -8.21
C ALA A 21 3.15 -2.38 -6.99
N ARG A 22 3.92 -2.19 -5.92
CA ARG A 22 3.42 -1.50 -4.73
C ARG A 22 3.11 -0.04 -5.02
N GLU A 23 3.94 0.61 -5.83
CA GLU A 23 3.68 1.99 -6.23
C GLU A 23 2.42 2.10 -7.08
N LEU A 24 2.23 1.14 -7.99
CA LEU A 24 1.00 1.09 -8.78
C LEU A 24 -0.22 0.85 -7.92
N ALA A 25 -0.11 -0.07 -6.96
CA ALA A 25 -1.21 -0.36 -6.06
C ALA A 25 -1.59 0.86 -5.23
N LEU A 26 -0.59 1.59 -4.74
CA LEU A 26 -0.82 2.82 -3.99
C LEU A 26 -1.62 3.80 -4.85
N GLN A 27 -1.19 4.00 -6.08
CA GLN A 27 -1.85 4.95 -6.96
C GLN A 27 -3.27 4.51 -7.31
N ALA A 28 -3.46 3.22 -7.58
CA ALA A 28 -4.79 2.70 -7.90
C ALA A 28 -5.75 2.86 -6.71
N LEU A 29 -5.29 2.51 -5.51
CA LEU A 29 -6.11 2.62 -4.30
C LEU A 29 -6.44 4.07 -3.99
N TYR A 30 -5.47 4.96 -4.16
CA TYR A 30 -5.69 6.37 -3.95
C TYR A 30 -6.74 6.91 -4.92
N GLN A 31 -6.65 6.51 -6.18
CA GLN A 31 -7.62 6.93 -7.20
C GLN A 31 -9.02 6.39 -6.88
N MET A 32 -9.13 5.15 -6.43
CA MET A 32 -10.40 4.58 -6.02
C MET A 32 -11.03 5.38 -4.89
N GLU A 33 -10.21 5.81 -3.93
CA GLU A 33 -10.70 6.60 -2.82
C GLU A 33 -11.23 7.95 -3.31
N MET A 34 -10.54 8.56 -4.26
CA MET A 34 -10.93 9.87 -4.78
C MET A 34 -12.17 9.80 -5.68
N THR A 35 -12.30 8.77 -6.48
CA THR A 35 -13.40 8.66 -7.45
C THR A 35 -14.60 7.88 -6.94
N GLY A 36 -14.40 7.07 -5.91
CA GLY A 36 -15.44 6.17 -5.44
C GLY A 36 -15.63 4.93 -6.30
N ASP A 37 -14.79 4.73 -7.31
CA ASP A 37 -14.90 3.59 -8.23
C ASP A 37 -13.85 2.54 -7.91
N ALA A 38 -14.29 1.46 -7.24
CA ALA A 38 -13.43 0.33 -6.90
C ALA A 38 -13.71 -0.88 -7.78
N SER A 39 -14.21 -0.65 -9.00
CA SER A 39 -14.56 -1.76 -9.89
C SER A 39 -13.30 -2.44 -10.45
N LEU A 40 -13.45 -3.74 -10.73
CA LEU A 40 -12.38 -4.50 -11.35
C LEU A 40 -12.07 -3.96 -12.75
N ALA A 41 -13.09 -3.52 -13.47
CA ALA A 41 -12.89 -2.98 -14.81
C ALA A 41 -11.98 -1.75 -14.78
N SER A 42 -12.22 -0.82 -13.85
CA SER A 42 -11.37 0.36 -13.71
C SER A 42 -9.95 -0.02 -13.32
N LEU A 43 -9.80 -0.98 -12.42
CA LEU A 43 -8.49 -1.45 -12.01
C LEU A 43 -7.72 -2.03 -13.18
N GLU A 44 -8.35 -2.87 -13.99
CA GLU A 44 -7.67 -3.50 -15.11
C GLU A 44 -7.24 -2.47 -16.16
N LEU A 45 -8.09 -1.47 -16.42
CA LEU A 45 -7.71 -0.39 -17.31
C LEU A 45 -6.51 0.37 -16.79
N PHE A 46 -6.51 0.69 -15.50
CA PHE A 46 -5.41 1.41 -14.88
C PHE A 46 -4.10 0.62 -15.00
N LEU A 47 -4.14 -0.65 -14.61
CA LEU A 47 -2.95 -1.49 -14.62
C LEU A 47 -2.40 -1.66 -16.04
N GLY A 48 -3.30 -1.91 -17.00
CA GLY A 48 -2.88 -2.09 -18.38
C GLY A 48 -2.30 -0.83 -19.00
N HIS A 49 -2.77 0.33 -18.55
CA HIS A 49 -2.28 1.61 -19.07
C HIS A 49 -0.88 1.95 -18.54
N PHE A 50 -0.61 1.64 -17.28
CA PHE A 50 0.62 2.10 -16.63
C PHE A 50 1.72 1.06 -16.51
N GLU A 51 1.45 -0.20 -16.79
CA GLU A 51 2.48 -1.20 -16.60
C GLU A 51 2.35 -2.34 -17.61
N GLY A 52 3.43 -2.57 -18.34
CA GLY A 52 3.48 -3.67 -19.32
C GLY A 52 3.96 -4.99 -18.75
N ASN A 53 4.59 -5.00 -17.58
CA ASN A 53 5.13 -6.23 -17.00
C ASN A 53 4.03 -7.03 -16.31
N PRO A 54 3.72 -8.27 -16.79
CA PRO A 54 2.63 -9.04 -16.20
C PRO A 54 2.82 -9.35 -14.71
N LYS A 55 4.06 -9.58 -14.28
CA LYS A 55 4.33 -9.89 -12.87
C LYS A 55 4.04 -8.70 -11.98
N ALA A 56 4.41 -7.50 -12.43
CA ALA A 56 4.10 -6.29 -11.68
C ALA A 56 2.59 -6.06 -11.61
N ARG A 57 1.89 -6.25 -12.74
CA ARG A 57 0.43 -6.11 -12.74
C ARG A 57 -0.23 -7.12 -11.81
N ASP A 58 0.22 -8.37 -11.84
CA ASP A 58 -0.38 -9.42 -11.01
C ASP A 58 -0.22 -9.11 -9.53
N PHE A 59 0.96 -8.68 -9.12
CA PHE A 59 1.19 -8.37 -7.71
C PHE A 59 0.40 -7.11 -7.29
N ALA A 60 0.36 -6.10 -8.15
CA ALA A 60 -0.44 -4.90 -7.87
C ALA A 60 -1.92 -5.25 -7.74
N ARG A 61 -2.43 -6.10 -8.62
CA ARG A 61 -3.83 -6.56 -8.56
C ARG A 61 -4.10 -7.29 -7.27
N ARG A 62 -3.18 -8.16 -6.85
CA ARG A 62 -3.28 -8.90 -5.59
C ARG A 62 -3.42 -7.93 -4.41
N LEU A 63 -2.58 -6.90 -4.36
CA LEU A 63 -2.62 -5.94 -3.27
C LEU A 63 -3.91 -5.12 -3.28
N VAL A 64 -4.29 -4.62 -4.44
CA VAL A 64 -5.49 -3.78 -4.54
C VAL A 64 -6.74 -4.57 -4.17
N GLN A 65 -6.91 -5.73 -4.77
CA GLN A 65 -8.09 -6.57 -4.48
C GLN A 65 -8.11 -7.03 -3.04
N GLY A 66 -6.94 -7.35 -2.50
CA GLY A 66 -6.84 -7.76 -1.11
C GLY A 66 -7.27 -6.66 -0.16
N VAL A 67 -6.79 -5.45 -0.39
CA VAL A 67 -7.18 -4.31 0.43
C VAL A 67 -8.67 -4.05 0.32
N VAL A 68 -9.20 -4.04 -0.90
CA VAL A 68 -10.63 -3.78 -1.11
C VAL A 68 -11.48 -4.84 -0.40
N ASN A 69 -11.11 -6.10 -0.55
CA ASN A 69 -11.89 -7.20 0.03
C ASN A 69 -11.79 -7.27 1.55
N GLN A 70 -10.66 -6.87 2.12
CA GLN A 70 -10.44 -6.95 3.57
C GLN A 70 -10.48 -5.57 4.24
N ARG A 71 -11.05 -4.58 3.56
CA ARG A 71 -11.01 -3.19 3.99
C ARG A 71 -11.50 -2.98 5.42
N LYS A 72 -12.62 -3.60 5.77
CA LYS A 72 -13.21 -3.40 7.09
C LYS A 72 -12.30 -3.92 8.20
N GLU A 73 -11.77 -5.10 8.02
CA GLU A 73 -10.89 -5.70 9.02
C GLU A 73 -9.57 -4.93 9.10
N ILE A 74 -9.01 -4.55 7.97
CA ILE A 74 -7.78 -3.78 7.91
C ILE A 74 -7.95 -2.46 8.65
N ASP A 75 -9.02 -1.73 8.35
CA ASP A 75 -9.28 -0.43 8.98
C ASP A 75 -9.49 -0.57 10.48
N ARG A 76 -10.17 -1.63 10.91
CA ARG A 76 -10.38 -1.88 12.33
C ARG A 76 -9.03 -2.05 13.05
N ILE A 77 -8.14 -2.82 12.45
CA ILE A 77 -6.83 -3.08 13.04
C ILE A 77 -5.98 -1.82 13.07
N ILE A 78 -5.96 -1.07 11.97
CA ILE A 78 -5.20 0.18 11.92
C ILE A 78 -5.69 1.14 13.00
N GLU A 79 -7.00 1.28 13.13
CA GLU A 79 -7.57 2.20 14.10
C GLU A 79 -7.24 1.81 15.53
N GLN A 80 -7.21 0.50 15.83
CA GLN A 80 -6.79 0.02 17.14
C GLN A 80 -5.32 0.31 17.42
N CYS A 81 -4.49 0.26 16.40
CA CYS A 81 -3.04 0.41 16.56
C CYS A 81 -2.54 1.85 16.46
N ALA A 82 -3.32 2.72 15.87
CA ALA A 82 -2.99 4.14 15.74
C ALA A 82 -3.68 4.94 16.84
N GLU A 83 -3.25 4.74 18.07
CA GLU A 83 -3.93 5.18 19.29
C GLU A 83 -4.51 6.58 19.29
N HIS A 84 -3.81 7.53 18.70
CA HIS A 84 -4.21 8.92 18.78
C HIS A 84 -4.79 9.46 17.48
N TRP A 85 -4.99 8.60 16.49
CA TRP A 85 -5.39 9.04 15.17
C TRP A 85 -6.57 8.25 14.64
N ARG A 86 -7.63 8.96 14.30
CA ARG A 86 -8.74 8.35 13.57
C ARG A 86 -8.39 8.27 12.11
N LEU A 87 -8.90 7.25 11.41
CA LEU A 87 -8.59 7.04 10.01
C LEU A 87 -8.87 8.29 9.18
N LYS A 88 -10.01 8.94 9.41
CA LYS A 88 -10.39 10.11 8.62
C LYS A 88 -9.48 11.31 8.82
N ARG A 89 -8.67 11.31 9.87
CA ARG A 89 -7.72 12.39 10.13
C ARG A 89 -6.34 12.12 9.57
N MET A 90 -6.11 10.91 9.10
CA MET A 90 -4.83 10.55 8.49
C MET A 90 -4.75 11.13 7.08
N ALA A 91 -3.54 11.50 6.67
CA ALA A 91 -3.30 11.86 5.28
C ALA A 91 -3.68 10.66 4.41
N LYS A 92 -4.33 10.90 3.28
CA LYS A 92 -4.82 9.82 2.42
C LYS A 92 -3.71 8.91 1.93
N VAL A 93 -2.55 9.47 1.61
CA VAL A 93 -1.40 8.68 1.18
C VAL A 93 -0.94 7.77 2.31
N ASP A 94 -0.80 8.32 3.52
CA ASP A 94 -0.38 7.52 4.68
C ASP A 94 -1.35 6.39 4.94
N LEU A 95 -2.64 6.69 4.95
CA LEU A 95 -3.66 5.67 5.21
C LEU A 95 -3.63 4.59 4.13
N THR A 96 -3.46 4.96 2.88
CA THR A 96 -3.39 3.98 1.79
C THR A 96 -2.19 3.06 1.96
N ILE A 97 -1.04 3.63 2.32
CA ILE A 97 0.16 2.82 2.57
C ILE A 97 -0.07 1.88 3.75
N LEU A 98 -0.67 2.38 4.82
CA LEU A 98 -0.99 1.55 5.99
C LEU A 98 -1.91 0.39 5.63
N ARG A 99 -2.91 0.65 4.80
CA ARG A 99 -3.83 -0.40 4.36
C ARG A 99 -3.12 -1.48 3.56
N MET A 100 -2.27 -1.07 2.62
CA MET A 100 -1.50 -2.01 1.81
C MET A 100 -0.57 -2.86 2.67
N ALA A 101 0.19 -2.21 3.54
CA ALA A 101 1.16 -2.91 4.36
C ALA A 101 0.48 -3.83 5.37
N THR A 102 -0.62 -3.38 5.97
CA THR A 102 -1.38 -4.22 6.89
C THR A 102 -1.91 -5.45 6.17
N TYR A 103 -2.40 -5.28 4.93
CA TYR A 103 -2.81 -6.42 4.13
C TYR A 103 -1.66 -7.41 3.93
N GLU A 104 -0.47 -6.91 3.56
CA GLU A 104 0.69 -7.80 3.39
C GLU A 104 1.03 -8.52 4.68
N LEU A 105 1.06 -7.82 5.80
CA LEU A 105 1.41 -8.43 7.08
C LEU A 105 0.45 -9.53 7.49
N LEU A 106 -0.83 -9.31 7.31
CA LEU A 106 -1.84 -10.23 7.84
C LEU A 106 -2.28 -11.30 6.86
N PHE A 107 -2.21 -11.03 5.57
CA PHE A 107 -2.80 -11.91 4.57
C PHE A 107 -1.81 -12.43 3.53
N CYS A 108 -0.55 -12.04 3.60
CA CYS A 108 0.47 -12.49 2.66
C CYS A 108 1.63 -13.17 3.39
N PRO A 109 1.41 -14.39 3.91
CA PRO A 109 2.47 -15.07 4.68
C PRO A 109 3.70 -15.40 3.85
N ASP A 110 3.60 -15.36 2.53
CA ASP A 110 4.71 -15.57 1.64
C ASP A 110 5.68 -14.38 1.58
N ILE A 111 5.29 -13.24 2.14
CA ILE A 111 6.14 -12.04 2.14
C ILE A 111 6.73 -11.87 3.56
N PRO A 112 8.06 -11.84 3.68
CA PRO A 112 8.67 -11.66 5.01
C PRO A 112 8.25 -10.34 5.66
N LEU A 113 8.05 -10.38 6.97
CA LEU A 113 7.62 -9.22 7.75
C LEU A 113 8.49 -7.99 7.49
N ASN A 114 9.80 -8.16 7.57
CA ASN A 114 10.72 -7.03 7.41
C ASN A 114 10.65 -6.42 6.01
N VAL A 115 10.35 -7.24 5.00
CA VAL A 115 10.21 -6.73 3.63
C VAL A 115 9.00 -5.80 3.53
N SER A 116 7.86 -6.25 4.04
CA SER A 116 6.65 -5.42 4.02
C SER A 116 6.83 -4.13 4.79
N LEU A 117 7.48 -4.20 5.97
CA LEU A 117 7.73 -3.00 6.77
C LEU A 117 8.65 -2.02 6.05
N ASP A 118 9.78 -2.53 5.54
CA ASP A 118 10.77 -1.67 4.89
C ASP A 118 10.21 -1.02 3.64
N GLU A 119 9.44 -1.78 2.85
CA GLU A 119 8.85 -1.23 1.64
C GLU A 119 7.81 -0.15 1.95
N ALA A 120 7.02 -0.35 2.99
CA ALA A 120 6.04 0.66 3.39
C ALA A 120 6.73 1.95 3.81
N ILE A 121 7.83 1.84 4.56
CA ILE A 121 8.59 3.00 5.00
C ILE A 121 9.19 3.74 3.82
N GLU A 122 9.78 2.99 2.87
CA GLU A 122 10.37 3.61 1.67
C GLU A 122 9.33 4.34 0.83
N ILE A 123 8.16 3.75 0.68
CA ILE A 123 7.08 4.39 -0.06
C ILE A 123 6.59 5.63 0.69
N GLY A 124 6.53 5.55 2.01
CA GLY A 124 6.17 6.71 2.83
C GLY A 124 7.15 7.86 2.67
N LYS A 125 8.45 7.56 2.59
CA LYS A 125 9.46 8.58 2.34
C LYS A 125 9.30 9.22 0.98
N ARG A 126 8.91 8.42 -0.01
CA ARG A 126 8.84 8.87 -1.39
C ARG A 126 7.58 9.66 -1.70
N TYR A 127 6.45 9.23 -1.17
CA TYR A 127 5.15 9.78 -1.55
C TYR A 127 4.44 10.55 -0.45
N GLY A 128 4.86 10.41 0.78
CA GLY A 128 4.25 11.08 1.91
C GLY A 128 4.90 12.41 2.24
N SER A 129 4.55 12.94 3.40
CA SER A 129 5.16 14.16 3.94
C SER A 129 6.39 13.79 4.78
N GLY A 130 7.04 14.80 5.35
CA GLY A 130 8.24 14.59 6.15
C GLY A 130 8.08 13.64 7.33
N ASP A 131 6.86 13.56 7.89
CA ASP A 131 6.61 12.72 9.06
C ASP A 131 6.03 11.36 8.71
N SER A 132 5.74 11.12 7.44
CA SER A 132 5.03 9.89 7.04
C SER A 132 5.76 8.62 7.39
N ALA A 133 7.06 8.56 7.10
CA ALA A 133 7.82 7.33 7.36
C ALA A 133 7.81 6.96 8.84
N THR A 134 7.98 7.93 9.72
CA THR A 134 7.96 7.70 11.16
C THR A 134 6.58 7.27 11.63
N PHE A 135 5.54 7.94 11.15
CA PHE A 135 4.17 7.62 11.51
C PHE A 135 3.80 6.20 11.04
N ILE A 136 4.10 5.89 9.79
CA ILE A 136 3.80 4.58 9.21
C ILE A 136 4.54 3.48 9.99
N ASN A 137 5.82 3.71 10.27
CA ASN A 137 6.60 2.73 11.02
C ASN A 137 6.00 2.46 12.39
N GLY A 138 5.60 3.52 13.09
CA GLY A 138 5.00 3.36 14.42
C GLY A 138 3.71 2.56 14.41
N VAL A 139 2.82 2.85 13.48
CA VAL A 139 1.55 2.14 13.38
C VAL A 139 1.77 0.68 12.99
N LEU A 140 2.61 0.43 11.98
CA LEU A 140 2.85 -0.93 11.51
C LEU A 140 3.59 -1.78 12.55
N ASP A 141 4.46 -1.17 13.34
CA ASP A 141 5.11 -1.88 14.43
C ASP A 141 4.06 -2.39 15.42
N GLN A 142 3.07 -1.56 15.73
CA GLN A 142 1.98 -1.96 16.62
C GLN A 142 1.10 -3.03 15.97
N VAL A 143 0.84 -2.94 14.68
CA VAL A 143 0.08 -3.98 13.96
C VAL A 143 0.81 -5.32 14.06
N ALA A 144 2.11 -5.33 13.81
CA ALA A 144 2.90 -6.56 13.87
C ALA A 144 2.93 -7.12 15.29
N HIS A 145 3.06 -6.26 16.28
CA HIS A 145 3.09 -6.66 17.69
C HIS A 145 1.74 -7.24 18.12
N ALA A 146 0.66 -6.54 17.81
CA ALA A 146 -0.68 -6.97 18.19
C ALA A 146 -1.08 -8.27 17.50
N SER A 147 -0.48 -8.57 16.34
CA SER A 147 -0.78 -9.78 15.58
C SER A 147 0.16 -10.94 15.91
N GLY A 148 1.02 -10.77 16.91
CA GLY A 148 1.92 -11.82 17.35
C GLY A 148 3.13 -12.04 16.47
N MET A 149 3.44 -11.09 15.61
CA MET A 149 4.58 -11.20 14.68
C MET A 149 5.87 -10.66 15.27
N LYS A 150 5.75 -9.89 16.33
CA LYS A 150 6.89 -9.33 17.06
C LYS A 150 6.78 -9.56 18.53
#